data_b2f9965e595b06463db3056b3d3de64f
#
_entry.id   b2f9965e595b06463db3056b3d3de64f
#
_cell.length_a   1.000
_cell.length_b   1.000
_cell.length_c   1.000
_cell.angle_alpha   90.00
_cell.angle_beta   90.00
_cell.angle_gamma   90.00
#
_symmetry.space_group_name_H-M   'P 1'
#
loop_
_entity.id
_entity.type
_entity.pdbx_description
1 polymer ?
#
loop_
_entity_poly.entity_id
_entity_poly.type
_entity_poly.pdbx_seq_one_letter_code
_entity_poly.pdbx_strand_id
1 'polypeptide(L)'
;PNQMHIDAIVAQCFETADRCSAKAACAGRASDLCMDADQNWGHTTLGMMLCKMAETTAWSKIVETELALTLDDFEKADSFDRENAHIDLPYRVPSLKETNASWQTYKTAKCQSEYLTWRGGTLAKIAGANCDLNMTEDHAVFLWSLRQP
;
A
#
# COMPACT_ATOMS: atom_id res chain seq x y z
N PRO A 1 1.39 20.45 3.23
CA PRO A 1 0.53 20.04 2.10
C PRO A 1 -0.73 19.35 2.63
N ASN A 2 -1.85 19.54 1.93
CA ASN A 2 -3.09 18.85 2.28
C ASN A 2 -3.11 17.43 1.70
N GLN A 3 -4.08 16.62 2.12
CA GLN A 3 -4.19 15.22 1.69
C GLN A 3 -4.33 15.08 0.16
N MET A 4 -5.07 15.97 -0.49
CA MET A 4 -5.25 15.95 -1.95
C MET A 4 -3.91 16.10 -2.69
N HIS A 5 -3.04 16.96 -2.18
CA HIS A 5 -1.71 17.16 -2.76
C HIS A 5 -0.81 15.92 -2.56
N ILE A 6 -0.87 15.32 -1.37
CA ILE A 6 -0.14 14.08 -1.07
C ILE A 6 -0.63 12.94 -1.96
N ASP A 7 -1.94 12.79 -2.11
CA ASP A 7 -2.54 11.79 -3.00
C ASP A 7 -2.02 11.95 -4.44
N ALA A 8 -1.94 13.19 -4.94
CA ALA A 8 -1.46 13.48 -6.28
C ALA A 8 0.02 13.12 -6.45
N ILE A 9 0.86 13.41 -5.46
CA ILE A 9 2.30 13.05 -5.50
C ILE A 9 2.46 11.53 -5.62
N VAL A 10 1.77 10.77 -4.78
CA VAL A 10 1.86 9.31 -4.76
C VAL A 10 1.31 8.71 -6.05
N ALA A 11 0.13 9.17 -6.48
CA ALA A 11 -0.51 8.68 -7.70
C ALA A 11 0.36 8.94 -8.94
N GLN A 12 0.91 10.13 -9.08
CA GLN A 12 1.77 10.48 -10.22
C GLN A 12 3.03 9.63 -10.25
N CYS A 13 3.69 9.44 -9.11
CA CYS A 13 4.87 8.59 -9.02
C CYS A 13 4.53 7.14 -9.40
N PHE A 14 3.44 6.59 -8.86
CA PHE A 14 3.01 5.23 -9.14
C PHE A 14 2.65 5.04 -10.61
N GLU A 15 1.93 5.96 -11.22
CA GLU A 15 1.50 5.87 -12.63
C GLU A 15 2.66 5.96 -13.60
N THR A 16 3.67 6.80 -13.33
CA THR A 16 4.82 6.99 -14.21
C THR A 16 5.87 5.88 -14.08
N ALA A 17 5.92 5.18 -12.97
CA ALA A 17 6.82 4.06 -12.77
C ALA A 17 6.34 2.84 -13.57
N ASP A 18 7.24 2.20 -14.32
CA ASP A 18 6.92 1.14 -15.27
C ASP A 18 7.24 -0.28 -14.79
N ARG A 19 7.80 -0.43 -13.59
CA ARG A 19 8.20 -1.71 -13.00
C ARG A 19 8.10 -1.67 -11.48
N CYS A 20 8.05 -2.86 -10.85
CA CYS A 20 7.88 -2.99 -9.41
C CYS A 20 8.91 -2.20 -8.60
N SER A 21 10.20 -2.29 -8.94
CA SER A 21 11.25 -1.58 -8.21
C SER A 21 11.11 -0.06 -8.30
N ALA A 22 10.69 0.45 -9.46
CA ALA A 22 10.46 1.89 -9.65
C ALA A 22 9.22 2.37 -8.88
N LYS A 23 8.16 1.55 -8.83
CA LYS A 23 6.97 1.85 -8.03
C LYS A 23 7.29 1.82 -6.53
N ALA A 24 8.06 0.84 -6.08
CA ALA A 24 8.51 0.73 -4.70
C ALA A 24 9.35 1.94 -4.26
N ALA A 25 10.13 2.50 -5.17
CA ALA A 25 10.92 3.71 -4.90
C ALA A 25 10.07 4.97 -4.69
N CYS A 26 8.77 4.92 -4.94
CA CYS A 26 7.85 6.03 -4.65
C CYS A 26 7.57 6.17 -3.15
N ALA A 27 7.73 5.10 -2.37
CA ALA A 27 7.45 5.11 -0.94
C ALA A 27 8.37 6.11 -0.22
N GLY A 28 7.77 6.94 0.63
CA GLY A 28 8.48 7.94 1.43
C GLY A 28 8.56 9.32 0.78
N ARG A 29 8.40 9.45 -0.52
CA ARG A 29 8.55 10.75 -1.21
C ARG A 29 7.55 11.79 -0.74
N ALA A 30 6.29 11.42 -0.64
CA ALA A 30 5.25 12.35 -0.23
C ALA A 30 5.38 12.72 1.26
N SER A 31 5.73 11.76 2.12
CA SER A 31 5.96 12.03 3.53
C SER A 31 7.19 12.91 3.76
N ASP A 32 8.27 12.72 2.98
CA ASP A 32 9.45 13.58 3.05
C ASP A 32 9.10 15.04 2.67
N LEU A 33 8.38 15.22 1.56
CA LEU A 33 7.91 16.55 1.16
C LEU A 33 6.99 17.18 2.21
N CYS A 34 6.13 16.39 2.83
CA CYS A 34 5.26 16.82 3.91
C CYS A 34 6.07 17.30 5.13
N MET A 35 7.08 16.53 5.53
CA MET A 35 7.93 16.89 6.66
C MET A 35 8.75 18.15 6.38
N ASP A 36 9.27 18.29 5.17
CA ASP A 36 10.10 19.43 4.78
C ASP A 36 9.30 20.71 4.55
N ALA A 37 7.99 20.60 4.32
CA ALA A 37 7.13 21.76 4.09
C ALA A 37 7.00 22.68 5.30
N ASP A 38 7.20 22.15 6.52
CA ASP A 38 7.20 22.94 7.76
C ASP A 38 8.37 22.51 8.63
N GLN A 39 9.43 23.29 8.60
CA GLN A 39 10.68 23.01 9.32
C GLN A 39 10.51 22.99 10.86
N ASN A 40 9.50 23.69 11.37
CA ASN A 40 9.28 23.75 12.82
C ASN A 40 8.45 22.59 13.36
N TRP A 41 7.64 21.98 12.49
CA TRP A 41 6.68 20.94 12.90
C TRP A 41 6.97 19.58 12.25
N GLY A 42 7.34 19.58 10.98
CA GLY A 42 7.41 18.35 10.16
C GLY A 42 8.37 17.29 10.70
N HIS A 43 9.46 17.71 11.35
CA HIS A 43 10.47 16.82 11.91
C HIS A 43 10.28 16.54 13.40
N THR A 44 9.16 16.95 14.00
CA THR A 44 8.75 16.48 15.32
C THR A 44 8.20 15.06 15.23
N THR A 45 8.16 14.35 16.36
CA THR A 45 7.55 13.00 16.42
C THR A 45 6.13 12.99 15.84
N LEU A 46 5.31 13.97 16.23
CA LEU A 46 3.94 14.09 15.74
C LEU A 46 3.93 14.40 14.23
N GLY A 47 4.75 15.33 13.78
CA GLY A 47 4.84 15.70 12.37
C GLY A 47 5.25 14.54 11.48
N MET A 48 6.29 13.81 11.86
CA MET A 48 6.75 12.62 11.12
C MET A 48 5.67 11.54 11.06
N MET A 49 5.01 11.26 12.19
CA MET A 49 3.93 10.28 12.24
C MET A 49 2.78 10.69 11.31
N LEU A 50 2.31 11.94 11.41
CA LEU A 50 1.16 12.41 10.62
C LEU A 50 1.48 12.47 9.11
N CYS A 51 2.69 12.87 8.74
CA CYS A 51 3.12 12.87 7.34
C CYS A 51 3.15 11.45 6.75
N LYS A 52 3.65 10.48 7.51
CA LYS A 52 3.65 9.07 7.10
C LYS A 52 2.22 8.51 6.99
N MET A 53 1.35 8.85 7.93
CA MET A 53 -0.06 8.46 7.88
C MET A 53 -0.79 9.05 6.67
N ALA A 54 -0.50 10.30 6.32
CA ALA A 54 -1.06 10.94 5.14
C ALA A 54 -0.62 10.24 3.84
N GLU A 55 0.63 9.84 3.74
CA GLU A 55 1.11 9.05 2.60
C GLU A 55 0.48 7.65 2.58
N THR A 56 0.33 7.00 3.72
CA THR A 56 -0.35 5.70 3.83
C THR A 56 -1.80 5.80 3.33
N THR A 57 -2.49 6.89 3.64
CA THR A 57 -3.84 7.14 3.12
C THR A 57 -3.85 7.20 1.59
N ALA A 58 -2.86 7.86 0.98
CA ALA A 58 -2.71 7.90 -0.47
C ALA A 58 -2.46 6.50 -1.06
N TRP A 59 -1.57 5.72 -0.45
CA TRP A 59 -1.32 4.34 -0.88
C TRP A 59 -2.54 3.44 -0.73
N SER A 60 -3.35 3.65 0.32
CA SER A 60 -4.59 2.89 0.52
C SER A 60 -5.58 3.10 -0.63
N LYS A 61 -5.65 4.30 -1.18
CA LYS A 61 -6.47 4.60 -2.36
C LYS A 61 -5.97 3.86 -3.60
N ILE A 62 -4.65 3.76 -3.76
CA ILE A 62 -4.04 2.98 -4.84
C ILE A 62 -4.35 1.49 -4.66
N VAL A 63 -4.24 0.96 -3.44
CA VAL A 63 -4.62 -0.44 -3.14
C VAL A 63 -6.06 -0.71 -3.57
N GLU A 64 -6.99 0.17 -3.22
CA GLU A 64 -8.40 0.01 -3.61
C GLU A 64 -8.58 -0.02 -5.13
N THR A 65 -7.93 0.89 -5.84
CA THR A 65 -7.98 0.95 -7.31
C THR A 65 -7.36 -0.29 -7.94
N GLU A 66 -6.17 -0.67 -7.51
CA GLU A 66 -5.45 -1.82 -8.05
C GLU A 66 -6.15 -3.14 -7.73
N LEU A 67 -6.75 -3.25 -6.55
CA LEU A 67 -7.55 -4.42 -6.19
C LEU A 67 -8.77 -4.56 -7.12
N ALA A 68 -9.48 -3.48 -7.35
CA ALA A 68 -10.65 -3.50 -8.24
C ALA A 68 -10.28 -3.89 -9.67
N LEU A 69 -9.19 -3.33 -10.20
CA LEU A 69 -8.69 -3.66 -11.54
C LEU A 69 -8.26 -5.12 -11.64
N THR A 70 -7.59 -5.63 -10.63
CA THR A 70 -7.09 -7.02 -10.61
C THR A 70 -8.26 -8.01 -10.46
N LEU A 71 -9.24 -7.70 -9.61
CA LEU A 71 -10.45 -8.53 -9.48
C LEU A 71 -11.22 -8.61 -10.80
N ASP A 72 -11.36 -7.50 -11.53
CA ASP A 72 -12.01 -7.48 -12.83
C ASP A 72 -11.27 -8.33 -13.85
N ASP A 73 -9.96 -8.20 -13.91
CA ASP A 73 -9.10 -8.97 -14.80
C ASP A 73 -9.17 -10.47 -14.47
N PHE A 74 -9.10 -10.82 -13.20
CA PHE A 74 -9.18 -12.19 -12.72
C PHE A 74 -10.56 -12.81 -12.95
N GLU A 75 -11.64 -12.04 -12.82
CA GLU A 75 -12.98 -12.55 -13.12
C GLU A 75 -13.14 -12.93 -14.60
N LYS A 76 -12.57 -12.14 -15.49
CA LYS A 76 -12.56 -12.47 -16.92
C LYS A 76 -11.79 -13.76 -17.19
N ALA A 77 -10.63 -13.94 -16.57
CA ALA A 77 -9.83 -15.15 -16.70
C ALA A 77 -10.53 -16.36 -16.08
N ASP A 78 -11.16 -16.21 -14.92
CA ASP A 78 -11.90 -17.28 -14.25
C ASP A 78 -13.14 -17.69 -15.06
N SER A 79 -13.85 -16.74 -15.67
CA SER A 79 -14.98 -17.02 -16.55
C SER A 79 -14.56 -17.82 -17.79
N PHE A 80 -13.43 -17.47 -18.39
CA PHE A 80 -12.86 -18.20 -19.49
C PHE A 80 -12.51 -19.64 -19.08
N ASP A 81 -11.89 -19.82 -17.93
CA ASP A 81 -11.51 -21.14 -17.41
C ASP A 81 -12.74 -22.03 -17.12
N ARG A 82 -13.82 -21.45 -16.54
CA ARG A 82 -15.08 -22.19 -16.31
C ARG A 82 -15.69 -22.72 -17.60
N GLU A 83 -15.58 -21.96 -18.68
CA GLU A 83 -16.15 -22.34 -19.98
C GLU A 83 -15.27 -23.32 -20.75
N ASN A 84 -13.95 -23.28 -20.58
CA ASN A 84 -13.01 -24.00 -21.45
C ASN A 84 -12.16 -25.06 -20.73
N ALA A 85 -12.07 -25.04 -19.40
CA ALA A 85 -11.32 -26.04 -18.65
C ALA A 85 -12.18 -27.27 -18.36
N HIS A 86 -11.58 -28.47 -18.50
CA HIS A 86 -12.22 -29.77 -18.21
C HIS A 86 -11.81 -30.33 -16.84
N ILE A 87 -11.07 -29.57 -16.03
CA ILE A 87 -10.61 -29.98 -14.70
C ILE A 87 -10.97 -28.89 -13.70
N ASP A 88 -11.20 -29.29 -12.44
CA ASP A 88 -11.39 -28.37 -11.35
C ASP A 88 -10.07 -27.66 -11.04
N LEU A 89 -10.02 -26.37 -11.29
CA LEU A 89 -8.88 -25.51 -10.98
C LEU A 89 -9.27 -24.55 -9.87
N PRO A 90 -8.34 -24.20 -8.97
CA PRO A 90 -8.57 -23.08 -8.07
C PRO A 90 -8.77 -21.80 -8.89
N TYR A 91 -9.81 -21.03 -8.56
CA TYR A 91 -10.10 -19.79 -9.24
C TYR A 91 -9.34 -18.61 -8.59
N ARG A 92 -9.04 -17.61 -9.40
CA ARG A 92 -8.20 -16.46 -9.01
C ARG A 92 -8.92 -15.50 -8.08
N VAL A 93 -10.20 -15.23 -8.36
CA VAL A 93 -10.96 -14.24 -7.58
C VAL A 93 -11.09 -14.63 -6.10
N PRO A 94 -11.52 -15.85 -5.74
CA PRO A 94 -11.56 -16.24 -4.32
C PRO A 94 -10.20 -16.19 -3.65
N SER A 95 -9.14 -16.62 -4.35
CA SER A 95 -7.77 -16.60 -3.84
C SER A 95 -7.30 -15.17 -3.56
N LEU A 96 -7.57 -14.23 -4.47
CA LEU A 96 -7.18 -12.83 -4.28
C LEU A 96 -7.94 -12.18 -3.13
N LYS A 97 -9.22 -12.47 -2.98
CA LYS A 97 -10.01 -11.96 -1.84
C LYS A 97 -9.46 -12.46 -0.51
N GLU A 98 -9.07 -13.72 -0.43
CA GLU A 98 -8.44 -14.28 0.76
C GLU A 98 -7.07 -13.66 1.02
N THR A 99 -6.26 -13.48 -0.02
CA THR A 99 -4.96 -12.82 0.06
C THR A 99 -5.10 -11.41 0.63
N ASN A 100 -6.06 -10.63 0.12
CA ASN A 100 -6.28 -9.27 0.58
C ASN A 100 -6.72 -9.22 2.05
N ALA A 101 -7.62 -10.10 2.46
CA ALA A 101 -8.07 -10.19 3.85
C ALA A 101 -6.93 -10.62 4.79
N SER A 102 -6.13 -11.60 4.39
CA SER A 102 -4.97 -12.08 5.15
C SER A 102 -3.89 -11.00 5.26
N TRP A 103 -3.67 -10.22 4.21
CA TRP A 103 -2.76 -9.09 4.23
C TRP A 103 -3.18 -8.05 5.26
N GLN A 104 -4.45 -7.67 5.31
CA GLN A 104 -4.94 -6.71 6.30
C GLN A 104 -4.72 -7.20 7.73
N THR A 105 -5.03 -8.46 8.01
CA THR A 105 -4.80 -9.07 9.32
C THR A 105 -3.31 -9.09 9.68
N TYR A 106 -2.47 -9.51 8.74
CA TYR A 106 -1.01 -9.57 8.94
C TYR A 106 -0.42 -8.17 9.13
N LYS A 107 -0.84 -7.19 8.33
CA LYS A 107 -0.38 -5.80 8.47
C LYS A 107 -0.66 -5.27 9.88
N THR A 108 -1.88 -5.44 10.37
CA THR A 108 -2.26 -4.99 11.71
C THR A 108 -1.39 -5.64 12.79
N ALA A 109 -1.21 -6.96 12.72
CA ALA A 109 -0.40 -7.70 13.69
C ALA A 109 1.08 -7.33 13.61
N LYS A 110 1.64 -7.25 12.41
CA LYS A 110 3.05 -6.92 12.19
C LYS A 110 3.37 -5.52 12.67
N CYS A 111 2.55 -4.54 12.31
CA CYS A 111 2.81 -3.15 12.67
C CYS A 111 2.60 -2.90 14.17
N GLN A 112 1.71 -3.63 14.81
CA GLN A 112 1.60 -3.65 16.26
C GLN A 112 2.87 -4.18 16.92
N SER A 113 3.44 -5.26 16.38
CA SER A 113 4.69 -5.82 16.89
C SER A 113 5.86 -4.83 16.76
N GLU A 114 5.97 -4.14 15.63
CA GLU A 114 7.00 -3.10 15.44
C GLU A 114 6.80 -1.93 16.40
N TYR A 115 5.56 -1.49 16.58
CA TYR A 115 5.21 -0.46 17.57
C TYR A 115 5.67 -0.88 18.98
N LEU A 116 5.38 -2.11 19.39
CA LEU A 116 5.70 -2.62 20.72
C LEU A 116 7.20 -2.81 20.95
N THR A 117 8.01 -2.98 19.90
CA THR A 117 9.47 -3.02 20.00
C THR A 117 10.02 -1.73 20.64
N TRP A 118 9.35 -0.61 20.37
CA TRP A 118 9.73 0.72 20.89
C TRP A 118 8.82 1.19 22.03
N ARG A 119 8.14 0.25 22.70
CA ARG A 119 7.20 0.54 23.79
C ARG A 119 7.82 1.51 24.81
N GLY A 120 7.07 2.55 25.14
CA GLY A 120 7.50 3.59 26.07
C GLY A 120 8.41 4.66 25.49
N GLY A 121 8.83 4.54 24.22
CA GLY A 121 9.63 5.52 23.51
C GLY A 121 8.82 6.32 22.49
N THR A 122 9.32 7.51 22.14
CA THR A 122 8.70 8.36 21.10
C THR A 122 8.76 7.72 19.71
N LEU A 123 9.75 6.85 19.47
CA LEU A 123 9.93 6.15 18.20
C LEU A 123 8.84 5.13 17.89
N ALA A 124 8.08 4.65 18.89
CA ALA A 124 7.01 3.66 18.68
C ALA A 124 5.99 4.13 17.65
N LYS A 125 5.55 5.39 17.76
CA LYS A 125 4.55 5.97 16.83
C LYS A 125 5.10 6.08 15.41
N ILE A 126 6.37 6.46 15.27
CA ILE A 126 7.02 6.57 13.96
C ILE A 126 7.22 5.18 13.36
N ALA A 127 7.67 4.21 14.16
CA ALA A 127 7.86 2.83 13.70
C ALA A 127 6.55 2.21 13.22
N GLY A 128 5.46 2.38 13.95
CA GLY A 128 4.13 1.91 13.55
C GLY A 128 3.65 2.56 12.26
N ALA A 129 3.76 3.88 12.16
CA ALA A 129 3.35 4.62 10.96
C ALA A 129 4.20 4.23 9.74
N ASN A 130 5.49 4.03 9.93
CA ASN A 130 6.40 3.60 8.86
C ASN A 130 6.08 2.18 8.38
N CYS A 131 5.77 1.28 9.32
CA CYS A 131 5.34 -0.08 9.00
C CYS A 131 4.06 -0.06 8.15
N ASP A 132 3.03 0.69 8.55
CA ASP A 132 1.78 0.81 7.81
C ASP A 132 2.01 1.33 6.38
N LEU A 133 2.85 2.33 6.23
CA LEU A 133 3.21 2.90 4.93
C LEU A 133 3.86 1.85 4.04
N ASN A 134 4.88 1.17 4.52
CA ASN A 134 5.63 0.18 3.74
C ASN A 134 4.76 -1.02 3.39
N MET A 135 3.96 -1.54 4.31
CA MET A 135 3.05 -2.66 4.06
C MET A 135 1.99 -2.31 3.02
N THR A 136 1.47 -1.08 3.07
CA THR A 136 0.43 -0.63 2.13
C THR A 136 1.01 -0.40 0.73
N GLU A 137 2.17 0.22 0.64
CA GLU A 137 2.89 0.39 -0.62
C GLU A 137 3.23 -0.96 -1.25
N ASP A 138 3.83 -1.87 -0.50
CA ASP A 138 4.18 -3.21 -0.98
C ASP A 138 2.96 -3.93 -1.56
N HIS A 139 1.81 -3.81 -0.90
CA HIS A 139 0.57 -4.44 -1.37
C HIS A 139 0.04 -3.82 -2.66
N ALA A 140 0.12 -2.49 -2.79
CA ALA A 140 -0.26 -1.81 -4.03
C ALA A 140 0.58 -2.29 -5.22
N VAL A 141 1.89 -2.40 -5.04
CA VAL A 141 2.81 -2.89 -6.06
C VAL A 141 2.54 -4.36 -6.38
N PHE A 142 2.29 -5.18 -5.36
CA PHE A 142 1.93 -6.58 -5.53
C PHE A 142 0.66 -6.74 -6.40
N LEU A 143 -0.41 -6.01 -6.08
CA LEU A 143 -1.67 -6.07 -6.83
C LEU A 143 -1.46 -5.66 -8.30
N TRP A 144 -0.71 -4.60 -8.54
CA TRP A 144 -0.36 -4.18 -9.88
C TRP A 144 0.41 -5.26 -10.63
N SER A 145 1.37 -5.91 -9.95
CA SER A 145 2.24 -6.93 -10.56
C SER A 145 1.46 -8.14 -11.07
N LEU A 146 0.32 -8.47 -10.45
CA LEU A 146 -0.51 -9.62 -10.84
C LEU A 146 -1.12 -9.48 -12.25
N ARG A 147 -1.17 -8.26 -12.79
CA ARG A 147 -1.69 -7.99 -14.14
C ARG A 147 -0.59 -7.81 -15.19
N GLN A 148 0.67 -7.92 -14.78
CA GLN A 148 1.79 -7.77 -15.71
C GLN A 148 2.14 -9.11 -16.35
N PRO A 149 2.64 -9.09 -17.60
CA PRO A 149 3.06 -10.32 -18.30
C PRO A 149 4.30 -10.95 -17.67
#